data_0de6180c2af4efcd65b9ae8732e44287
#
_entry.id   0de6180c2af4efcd65b9ae8732e44287
#
_cell.length_a   1.000
_cell.length_b   1.000
_cell.length_c   1.000
_cell.angle_alpha   90.00
_cell.angle_beta   90.00
_cell.angle_gamma   90.00
#
_symmetry.space_group_name_H-M   'P 1'
#
loop_
_entity.id
_entity.type
_entity.pdbx_description
1 polymer ?
#
loop_
_entity_poly.entity_id
_entity_poly.type
_entity_poly.pdbx_seq_one_letter_code
_entity_poly.pdbx_strand_id
1 'polypeptide(L)'
;MLIIAIGLSMDAFAVSVAKGLSVSSIRPRHSLCVGGWFGGFQAIMPLVGFYLGITFSKFVSSVDHWIAFVLLGLIGLNMIKESRENEDVVPDPDFSARTMFLMAVATSIDALAVGVSFAVLSVDIWSAVTIIGITTSLLSVVGLKIGNIFGSRYKNKAEFLGGAILLTLGVKILIEHTCL
;
A
#
# COMPACT_ATOMS: atom_id res chain seq x y z
N MET A 1 -5.41 6.04 18.54
CA MET A 1 -4.26 5.78 17.68
C MET A 1 -4.27 4.41 17.01
N LEU A 2 -4.43 3.30 17.74
CA LEU A 2 -4.36 1.96 17.14
C LEU A 2 -5.42 1.72 16.04
N ILE A 3 -6.65 2.19 16.22
CA ILE A 3 -7.74 2.06 15.22
C ILE A 3 -7.38 2.80 13.94
N ILE A 4 -6.83 4.01 14.05
CA ILE A 4 -6.35 4.78 12.89
C ILE A 4 -5.20 4.05 12.20
N ALA A 5 -4.24 3.52 12.97
CA ALA A 5 -3.12 2.77 12.42
C ALA A 5 -3.57 1.51 11.65
N ILE A 6 -4.56 0.77 12.18
CA ILE A 6 -5.14 -0.39 11.48
C ILE A 6 -5.83 0.07 10.19
N GLY A 7 -6.66 1.12 10.24
CA GLY A 7 -7.34 1.65 9.06
C GLY A 7 -6.37 2.03 7.95
N LEU A 8 -5.36 2.84 8.27
CA LEU A 8 -4.30 3.25 7.35
C LEU A 8 -3.46 2.09 6.81
N SER A 9 -3.36 0.99 7.56
CA SER A 9 -2.58 -0.17 7.14
C SER A 9 -3.34 -1.08 6.14
N MET A 10 -4.64 -0.85 5.93
CA MET A 10 -5.47 -1.73 5.10
C MET A 10 -5.05 -1.72 3.63
N ASP A 11 -4.63 -0.59 3.09
CA ASP A 11 -4.16 -0.48 1.71
C ASP A 11 -2.86 -1.25 1.50
N ALA A 12 -1.89 -1.08 2.41
CA ALA A 12 -0.65 -1.83 2.40
C ALA A 12 -0.88 -3.33 2.62
N PHE A 13 -1.85 -3.71 3.47
CA PHE A 13 -2.26 -5.09 3.67
C PHE A 13 -2.84 -5.69 2.37
N ALA A 14 -3.78 -5.00 1.71
CA ALA A 14 -4.39 -5.46 0.46
C ALA A 14 -3.37 -5.66 -0.65
N VAL A 15 -2.45 -4.70 -0.83
CA VAL A 15 -1.35 -4.80 -1.80
C VAL A 15 -0.40 -5.95 -1.43
N SER A 16 -0.13 -6.16 -0.14
CA SER A 16 0.70 -7.28 0.33
C SER A 16 0.06 -8.63 0.08
N VAL A 17 -1.27 -8.74 0.24
CA VAL A 17 -2.02 -9.96 -0.12
C VAL A 17 -1.89 -10.21 -1.63
N ALA A 18 -2.14 -9.20 -2.46
CA ALA A 18 -1.99 -9.31 -3.91
C ALA A 18 -0.58 -9.75 -4.32
N LYS A 19 0.46 -9.18 -3.69
CA LYS A 19 1.86 -9.57 -3.91
C LYS A 19 2.11 -11.01 -3.47
N GLY A 20 1.54 -11.42 -2.33
CA GLY A 20 1.64 -12.80 -1.81
C GLY A 20 1.03 -13.84 -2.73
N LEU A 21 -0.06 -13.49 -3.43
CA LEU A 21 -0.73 -14.37 -4.42
C LEU A 21 0.20 -14.73 -5.58
N SER A 22 1.09 -13.82 -5.99
CA SER A 22 2.01 -13.99 -7.10
C SER A 22 3.30 -14.76 -6.72
N VAL A 23 3.57 -14.95 -5.42
CA VAL A 23 4.80 -15.60 -4.92
C VAL A 23 4.61 -17.09 -4.79
N SER A 24 5.45 -17.89 -5.41
CA SER A 24 5.41 -19.36 -5.26
C SER A 24 5.83 -19.82 -3.87
N SER A 25 6.81 -19.18 -3.25
CA SER A 25 7.26 -19.45 -1.88
C SER A 25 7.82 -18.20 -1.19
N ILE A 26 7.34 -17.91 0.03
CA ILE A 26 7.83 -16.77 0.80
C ILE A 26 9.20 -17.10 1.40
N ARG A 27 10.18 -16.26 1.10
CA ARG A 27 11.47 -16.21 1.79
C ARG A 27 11.43 -15.13 2.87
N PRO A 28 12.18 -15.25 3.98
CA PRO A 28 12.26 -14.20 5.01
C PRO A 28 12.58 -12.81 4.44
N ARG A 29 13.37 -12.77 3.36
CA ARG A 29 13.74 -11.57 2.63
C ARG A 29 12.54 -10.84 2.04
N HIS A 30 11.52 -11.57 1.54
CA HIS A 30 10.30 -10.96 1.00
C HIS A 30 9.49 -10.29 2.12
N SER A 31 9.38 -10.95 3.27
CA SER A 31 8.68 -10.38 4.44
C SER A 31 9.37 -9.12 4.97
N LEU A 32 10.70 -9.11 5.03
CA LEU A 32 11.48 -7.95 5.44
C LEU A 32 11.36 -6.81 4.42
N CYS A 33 11.37 -7.13 3.14
CA CYS A 33 11.20 -6.15 2.07
C CYS A 33 9.82 -5.48 2.16
N VAL A 34 8.75 -6.27 2.19
CA VAL A 34 7.36 -5.77 2.25
C VAL A 34 7.10 -4.98 3.54
N GLY A 35 7.45 -5.55 4.70
CA GLY A 35 7.28 -4.88 5.99
C GLY A 35 8.11 -3.60 6.09
N GLY A 36 9.35 -3.61 5.60
CA GLY A 36 10.24 -2.45 5.63
C GLY A 36 9.78 -1.32 4.73
N TRP A 37 9.39 -1.62 3.49
CA TRP A 37 8.90 -0.61 2.54
C TRP A 37 7.56 -0.02 2.98
N PHE A 38 6.55 -0.84 3.20
CA PHE A 38 5.22 -0.34 3.55
C PHE A 38 5.20 0.30 4.94
N GLY A 39 5.77 -0.35 5.95
CA GLY A 39 5.84 0.24 7.30
C GLY A 39 6.71 1.50 7.37
N GLY A 40 7.83 1.52 6.64
CA GLY A 40 8.69 2.69 6.56
C GLY A 40 7.99 3.89 5.92
N PHE A 41 7.36 3.71 4.76
CA PHE A 41 6.62 4.78 4.09
C PHE A 41 5.39 5.22 4.89
N GLN A 42 4.68 4.28 5.51
CA GLN A 42 3.54 4.57 6.35
C GLN A 42 3.91 5.34 7.64
N ALA A 43 5.17 5.28 8.07
CA ALA A 43 5.69 6.13 9.14
C ALA A 43 6.22 7.49 8.63
N ILE A 44 6.89 7.50 7.47
CA ILE A 44 7.49 8.71 6.91
C ILE A 44 6.42 9.68 6.38
N MET A 45 5.38 9.17 5.70
CA MET A 45 4.36 10.03 5.09
C MET A 45 3.56 10.88 6.09
N PRO A 46 3.12 10.38 7.25
CA PRO A 46 2.49 11.25 8.25
C PRO A 46 3.46 12.29 8.82
N LEU A 47 4.76 11.98 8.93
CA LEU A 47 5.76 12.99 9.31
C LEU A 47 5.83 14.10 8.27
N VAL A 48 5.94 13.76 7.00
CA VAL A 48 5.94 14.74 5.90
C VAL A 48 4.65 15.56 5.93
N GLY A 49 3.49 14.91 6.04
CA GLY A 49 2.19 15.56 6.15
C GLY A 49 2.08 16.50 7.35
N PHE A 50 2.59 16.10 8.50
CA PHE A 50 2.61 16.91 9.71
C PHE A 50 3.42 18.20 9.54
N TYR A 51 4.63 18.11 9.00
CA TYR A 51 5.46 19.30 8.74
C TYR A 51 4.89 20.18 7.63
N LEU A 52 4.30 19.59 6.59
CA LEU A 52 3.55 20.34 5.57
C LEU A 52 2.31 21.00 6.16
N GLY A 53 1.59 20.33 7.06
CA GLY A 53 0.41 20.89 7.73
C GLY A 53 0.74 22.11 8.60
N ILE A 54 1.87 22.11 9.29
CA ILE A 54 2.35 23.29 10.03
C ILE A 54 2.64 24.46 9.09
N THR A 55 3.19 24.16 7.90
CA THR A 55 3.68 25.18 6.95
C THR A 55 2.61 25.61 5.95
N PHE A 56 1.75 24.70 5.47
CA PHE A 56 0.85 24.93 4.34
C PHE A 56 -0.51 24.21 4.51
N SER A 57 -1.33 24.60 5.46
CA SER A 57 -2.60 23.91 5.76
C SER A 57 -3.65 23.91 4.61
N LYS A 58 -3.46 24.63 3.51
CA LYS A 58 -4.44 24.79 2.43
C LYS A 58 -4.13 24.08 1.11
N PHE A 59 -2.93 23.50 0.92
CA PHE A 59 -2.49 23.06 -0.42
C PHE A 59 -2.47 21.54 -0.64
N VAL A 60 -2.53 20.72 0.41
CA VAL A 60 -2.22 19.28 0.34
C VAL A 60 -3.39 18.41 -0.13
N SER A 61 -4.64 18.86 -0.02
CA SER A 61 -5.81 17.99 -0.23
C SER A 61 -6.29 17.81 -1.67
N SER A 62 -5.68 18.49 -2.66
CA SER A 62 -6.27 18.52 -4.02
C SER A 62 -5.66 17.54 -5.03
N VAL A 63 -4.52 16.92 -4.77
CA VAL A 63 -3.76 16.17 -5.79
C VAL A 63 -3.49 14.70 -5.42
N ASP A 64 -3.59 14.35 -4.15
CA ASP A 64 -3.24 13.06 -3.57
C ASP A 64 -4.03 11.86 -4.17
N HIS A 65 -5.35 12.02 -4.33
CA HIS A 65 -6.22 10.97 -4.89
C HIS A 65 -5.95 10.64 -6.37
N TRP A 66 -5.56 11.62 -7.19
CA TRP A 66 -5.20 11.39 -8.59
C TRP A 66 -3.90 10.58 -8.72
N ILE A 67 -2.91 10.88 -7.87
CA ILE A 67 -1.65 10.15 -7.84
C ILE A 67 -1.88 8.70 -7.39
N ALA A 68 -2.66 8.51 -6.32
CA ALA A 68 -3.02 7.17 -5.84
C ALA A 68 -3.77 6.36 -6.92
N PHE A 69 -4.77 6.96 -7.58
CA PHE A 69 -5.52 6.30 -8.67
C PHE A 69 -4.61 5.86 -9.82
N VAL A 70 -3.75 6.74 -10.31
CA VAL A 70 -2.84 6.43 -11.43
C VAL A 70 -1.86 5.32 -11.04
N LEU A 71 -1.25 5.40 -9.85
CA LEU A 71 -0.28 4.40 -9.40
C LEU A 71 -0.93 3.03 -9.17
N LEU A 72 -2.05 2.97 -8.45
CA LEU A 72 -2.79 1.73 -8.21
C LEU A 72 -3.36 1.15 -9.50
N GLY A 73 -3.83 2.01 -10.41
CA GLY A 73 -4.30 1.62 -11.73
C GLY A 73 -3.18 0.96 -12.57
N LEU A 74 -2.01 1.58 -12.63
CA LEU A 74 -0.86 1.02 -13.37
C LEU A 74 -0.41 -0.33 -12.81
N ILE A 75 -0.34 -0.45 -11.48
CA ILE A 75 0.06 -1.69 -10.82
C ILE A 75 -0.99 -2.78 -11.07
N GLY A 76 -2.27 -2.46 -10.91
CA GLY A 76 -3.37 -3.40 -11.12
C GLY A 76 -3.46 -3.89 -12.57
N LEU A 77 -3.28 -3.00 -13.55
CA LEU A 77 -3.23 -3.36 -14.97
C LEU A 77 -2.04 -4.27 -15.28
N ASN A 78 -0.86 -3.99 -14.73
CA ASN A 78 0.31 -4.83 -14.93
C ASN A 78 0.09 -6.25 -14.37
N MET A 79 -0.49 -6.38 -13.17
CA MET A 79 -0.82 -7.69 -12.59
C MET A 79 -1.84 -8.47 -13.44
N ILE A 80 -2.85 -7.80 -13.99
CA ILE A 80 -3.83 -8.44 -14.88
C ILE A 80 -3.17 -8.88 -16.19
N LYS A 81 -2.22 -8.10 -16.73
CA LYS A 81 -1.46 -8.46 -17.90
C LYS A 81 -0.61 -9.71 -17.63
N GLU A 82 0.14 -9.73 -16.55
CA GLU A 82 0.96 -10.89 -16.14
C GLU A 82 0.11 -12.17 -15.95
N SER A 83 -1.13 -12.04 -15.45
CA SER A 83 -2.04 -13.18 -15.27
C SER A 83 -2.48 -13.84 -16.58
N ARG A 84 -2.39 -13.14 -17.70
CA ARG A 84 -2.79 -13.62 -19.05
C ARG A 84 -1.62 -14.17 -19.88
N GLU A 85 -0.41 -13.83 -19.52
CA GLU A 85 0.79 -14.35 -20.16
C GLU A 85 1.06 -15.75 -19.62
N ASN A 86 0.72 -16.78 -20.42
CA ASN A 86 1.02 -18.19 -20.14
C ASN A 86 2.51 -18.42 -20.34
N GLU A 87 3.34 -18.04 -19.38
CA GLU A 87 4.73 -18.44 -19.39
C GLU A 87 4.96 -19.53 -18.34
N ASP A 88 5.48 -20.67 -18.80
CA ASP A 88 6.00 -21.77 -17.98
C ASP A 88 7.23 -21.38 -17.14
N VAL A 89 7.68 -20.16 -17.27
CA VAL A 89 8.68 -19.52 -16.42
C VAL A 89 7.92 -18.78 -15.32
N VAL A 90 8.00 -19.30 -14.10
CA VAL A 90 7.53 -18.60 -12.90
C VAL A 90 8.31 -17.30 -12.80
N PRO A 91 7.75 -16.11 -13.17
CA PRO A 91 8.45 -14.87 -12.93
C PRO A 91 8.59 -14.75 -11.41
N ASP A 92 9.83 -14.61 -10.94
CA ASP A 92 10.05 -14.24 -9.54
C ASP A 92 9.32 -12.90 -9.34
N PRO A 93 8.31 -12.81 -8.46
CA PRO A 93 7.50 -11.62 -8.34
C PRO A 93 8.42 -10.43 -8.09
N ASP A 94 8.25 -9.37 -8.86
CA ASP A 94 9.16 -8.23 -8.86
C ASP A 94 9.16 -7.51 -7.49
N PHE A 95 10.12 -7.87 -6.64
CA PHE A 95 10.46 -7.18 -5.38
C PHE A 95 11.57 -6.15 -5.61
N SER A 96 11.73 -5.64 -6.85
CA SER A 96 12.69 -4.58 -7.11
C SER A 96 12.39 -3.35 -6.26
N ALA A 97 13.45 -2.62 -5.91
CA ALA A 97 13.30 -1.40 -5.12
C ALA A 97 12.37 -0.38 -5.80
N ARG A 98 12.36 -0.34 -7.13
CA ARG A 98 11.50 0.56 -7.91
C ARG A 98 10.01 0.21 -7.74
N THR A 99 9.66 -1.06 -7.89
CA THR A 99 8.27 -1.52 -7.75
C THR A 99 7.79 -1.36 -6.31
N MET A 100 8.61 -1.75 -5.33
CA MET A 100 8.28 -1.60 -3.92
C MET A 100 8.13 -0.13 -3.50
N PHE A 101 8.99 0.76 -4.02
CA PHE A 101 8.89 2.20 -3.79
C PHE A 101 7.54 2.76 -4.31
N LEU A 102 7.19 2.45 -5.57
CA LEU A 102 5.94 2.94 -6.16
C LEU A 102 4.70 2.46 -5.39
N MET A 103 4.70 1.18 -5.01
CA MET A 103 3.62 0.60 -4.21
C MET A 103 3.54 1.24 -2.82
N ALA A 104 4.67 1.43 -2.15
CA ALA A 104 4.72 2.03 -0.82
C ALA A 104 4.25 3.49 -0.84
N VAL A 105 4.67 4.27 -1.84
CA VAL A 105 4.17 5.64 -2.03
C VAL A 105 2.66 5.63 -2.25
N ALA A 106 2.17 4.79 -3.18
CA ALA A 106 0.74 4.73 -3.51
C ALA A 106 -0.15 4.40 -2.30
N THR A 107 0.30 3.46 -1.45
CA THR A 107 -0.46 3.00 -0.27
C THR A 107 -0.31 3.89 0.96
N SER A 108 0.55 4.91 0.93
CA SER A 108 0.81 5.78 2.08
C SER A 108 0.42 7.25 1.85
N ILE A 109 -0.25 7.56 0.73
CA ILE A 109 -0.72 8.92 0.44
C ILE A 109 -1.80 9.37 1.44
N ASP A 110 -2.69 8.48 1.84
CA ASP A 110 -3.70 8.70 2.87
C ASP A 110 -3.05 9.05 4.23
N ALA A 111 -1.94 8.39 4.56
CA ALA A 111 -1.17 8.69 5.77
C ALA A 111 -0.57 10.11 5.75
N LEU A 112 -0.24 10.64 4.58
CA LEU A 112 0.19 12.04 4.44
C LEU A 112 -0.93 12.99 4.84
N ALA A 113 -2.16 12.77 4.35
CA ALA A 113 -3.33 13.59 4.71
C ALA A 113 -3.65 13.51 6.21
N VAL A 114 -3.54 12.31 6.80
CA VAL A 114 -3.69 12.12 8.25
C VAL A 114 -2.61 12.87 9.03
N GLY A 115 -1.37 12.90 8.53
CA GLY A 115 -0.29 13.69 9.11
C GLY A 115 -0.60 15.19 9.17
N VAL A 116 -1.17 15.77 8.11
CA VAL A 116 -1.66 17.16 8.11
C VAL A 116 -2.71 17.36 9.21
N SER A 117 -3.64 16.43 9.35
CA SER A 117 -4.68 16.47 10.39
C SER A 117 -4.07 16.39 11.81
N PHE A 118 -3.02 15.60 12.00
CA PHE A 118 -2.30 15.51 13.28
C PHE A 118 -1.62 16.82 13.66
N ALA A 119 -1.14 17.60 12.68
CA ALA A 119 -0.59 18.92 12.93
C ALA A 119 -1.65 19.90 13.49
N VAL A 120 -2.86 19.87 12.95
CA VAL A 120 -3.99 20.70 13.41
C VAL A 120 -4.46 20.28 14.79
N LEU A 121 -4.51 18.97 15.05
CA LEU A 121 -5.00 18.38 16.31
C LEU A 121 -3.95 18.35 17.44
N SER A 122 -2.74 18.86 17.18
CA SER A 122 -1.63 18.87 18.17
C SER A 122 -1.30 17.47 18.71
N VAL A 123 -1.40 16.44 17.89
CA VAL A 123 -1.10 15.05 18.25
C VAL A 123 0.42 14.87 18.39
N ASP A 124 0.85 14.04 19.35
CA ASP A 124 2.26 13.63 19.41
C ASP A 124 2.61 12.76 18.19
N ILE A 125 3.27 13.39 17.23
CA ILE A 125 3.59 12.77 15.94
C ILE A 125 4.52 11.57 16.08
N TRP A 126 5.46 11.59 17.03
CA TRP A 126 6.44 10.50 17.18
C TRP A 126 5.79 9.20 17.63
N SER A 127 4.90 9.26 18.61
CA SER A 127 4.11 8.11 19.03
C SER A 127 3.19 7.62 17.93
N ALA A 128 2.55 8.55 17.19
CA ALA A 128 1.64 8.21 16.10
C ALA A 128 2.35 7.44 14.99
N VAL A 129 3.45 7.95 14.45
CA VAL A 129 4.17 7.32 13.32
C VAL A 129 4.81 5.98 13.71
N THR A 130 5.24 5.85 14.97
CA THR A 130 5.78 4.58 15.47
C THR A 130 4.69 3.51 15.49
N ILE A 131 3.52 3.81 16.03
CA ILE A 131 2.39 2.88 16.06
C ILE A 131 1.93 2.54 14.64
N ILE A 132 1.78 3.54 13.76
CA ILE A 132 1.35 3.34 12.38
C ILE A 132 2.37 2.47 11.62
N GLY A 133 3.66 2.80 11.68
CA GLY A 133 4.70 2.06 10.97
C GLY A 133 4.83 0.61 11.42
N ILE A 134 4.80 0.34 12.72
CA ILE A 134 4.86 -1.03 13.26
C ILE A 134 3.60 -1.81 12.86
N THR A 135 2.42 -1.23 13.02
CA THR A 135 1.15 -1.88 12.67
C THR A 135 1.12 -2.22 11.19
N THR A 136 1.51 -1.29 10.32
CA THR A 136 1.57 -1.52 8.87
C THR A 136 2.59 -2.59 8.50
N SER A 137 3.80 -2.57 9.10
CA SER A 137 4.80 -3.61 8.87
C SER A 137 4.26 -5.00 9.19
N LEU A 138 3.64 -5.16 10.36
CA LEU A 138 3.09 -6.43 10.81
C LEU A 138 1.94 -6.90 9.90
N LEU A 139 0.98 -6.03 9.62
CA LEU A 139 -0.16 -6.36 8.76
C LEU A 139 0.28 -6.68 7.33
N SER A 140 1.25 -5.97 6.78
CA SER A 140 1.79 -6.25 5.44
C SER A 140 2.47 -7.62 5.37
N VAL A 141 3.24 -8.00 6.39
CA VAL A 141 3.82 -9.35 6.46
C VAL A 141 2.75 -10.43 6.59
N VAL A 142 1.71 -10.18 7.38
CA VAL A 142 0.56 -11.11 7.50
C VAL A 142 -0.18 -11.19 6.17
N GLY A 143 -0.44 -10.08 5.50
CA GLY A 143 -1.06 -10.03 4.19
C GLY A 143 -0.29 -10.82 3.13
N LEU A 144 1.03 -10.65 3.08
CA LEU A 144 1.90 -11.41 2.19
C LEU A 144 1.77 -12.92 2.41
N LYS A 145 1.76 -13.37 3.68
CA LYS A 145 1.61 -14.80 4.03
C LYS A 145 0.23 -15.33 3.64
N ILE A 146 -0.83 -14.59 3.95
CA ILE A 146 -2.19 -14.96 3.57
C ILE A 146 -2.29 -15.11 2.05
N GLY A 147 -1.82 -14.11 1.29
CA GLY A 147 -1.81 -14.14 -0.16
C GLY A 147 -1.08 -15.37 -0.71
N ASN A 148 0.08 -15.69 -0.18
CA ASN A 148 0.85 -16.86 -0.64
C ASN A 148 0.14 -18.19 -0.38
N ILE A 149 -0.49 -18.37 0.79
CA ILE A 149 -1.25 -19.59 1.12
C ILE A 149 -2.38 -19.80 0.11
N PHE A 150 -3.08 -18.72 -0.27
CA PHE A 150 -4.16 -18.80 -1.25
C PHE A 150 -3.62 -18.89 -2.70
N GLY A 151 -2.53 -18.19 -3.01
CA GLY A 151 -1.94 -18.13 -4.36
C GLY A 151 -1.32 -19.44 -4.81
N SER A 152 -0.71 -20.21 -3.91
CA SER A 152 -0.10 -21.51 -4.23
C SER A 152 -1.11 -22.53 -4.81
N ARG A 153 -2.40 -22.31 -4.59
CA ARG A 153 -3.47 -23.21 -5.04
C ARG A 153 -4.17 -22.73 -6.32
N TYR A 154 -4.09 -21.42 -6.65
CA TYR A 154 -4.86 -20.83 -7.77
C TYR A 154 -4.10 -19.65 -8.42
N LYS A 155 -2.85 -19.83 -8.83
CA LYS A 155 -1.93 -18.76 -9.28
C LYS A 155 -2.57 -17.75 -10.26
N ASN A 156 -3.04 -18.20 -11.43
CA ASN A 156 -3.54 -17.28 -12.46
C ASN A 156 -4.84 -16.55 -12.04
N LYS A 157 -5.72 -17.25 -11.31
CA LYS A 157 -6.95 -16.63 -10.78
C LYS A 157 -6.65 -15.64 -9.66
N ALA A 158 -5.60 -15.91 -8.89
CA ALA A 158 -5.16 -15.07 -7.79
C ALA A 158 -4.52 -13.76 -8.28
N GLU A 159 -3.70 -13.80 -9.32
CA GLU A 159 -3.11 -12.62 -9.96
C GLU A 159 -4.18 -11.73 -10.59
N PHE A 160 -5.15 -12.32 -11.28
CA PHE A 160 -6.29 -11.58 -11.81
C PHE A 160 -7.12 -10.90 -10.71
N LEU A 161 -7.43 -11.64 -9.62
CA LEU A 161 -8.15 -11.10 -8.47
C LEU A 161 -7.37 -9.98 -7.78
N GLY A 162 -6.06 -10.15 -7.58
CA GLY A 162 -5.20 -9.12 -6.99
C GLY A 162 -5.21 -7.83 -7.81
N GLY A 163 -5.03 -7.94 -9.12
CA GLY A 163 -5.10 -6.80 -10.03
C GLY A 163 -6.48 -6.13 -10.05
N ALA A 164 -7.56 -6.92 -10.04
CA ALA A 164 -8.92 -6.40 -9.97
C ALA A 164 -9.21 -5.65 -8.65
N ILE A 165 -8.71 -6.17 -7.52
CA ILE A 165 -8.81 -5.49 -6.21
C ILE A 165 -8.10 -4.14 -6.25
N LEU A 166 -6.87 -4.07 -6.78
CA LEU A 166 -6.11 -2.82 -6.87
C LEU A 166 -6.79 -1.79 -7.77
N LEU A 167 -7.32 -2.22 -8.92
CA LEU A 167 -8.10 -1.33 -9.79
C LEU A 167 -9.35 -0.80 -9.11
N THR A 168 -10.08 -1.68 -8.40
CA THR A 168 -11.30 -1.30 -7.68
C THR A 168 -10.97 -0.31 -6.56
N LEU A 169 -9.87 -0.53 -5.84
CA LEU A 169 -9.40 0.36 -4.79
C LEU A 169 -9.03 1.74 -5.36
N GLY A 170 -8.29 1.77 -6.48
CA GLY A 170 -7.95 3.02 -7.16
C GLY A 170 -9.18 3.81 -7.61
N VAL A 171 -10.15 3.13 -8.22
CA VAL A 171 -11.43 3.75 -8.63
C VAL A 171 -12.22 4.24 -7.41
N LYS A 172 -12.28 3.46 -6.33
CA LYS A 172 -12.94 3.85 -5.09
C LYS A 172 -12.36 5.12 -4.52
N ILE A 173 -11.03 5.20 -4.38
CA ILE A 173 -10.33 6.40 -3.90
C ILE A 173 -10.66 7.61 -4.75
N LEU A 174 -10.66 7.45 -6.08
CA LEU A 174 -11.01 8.55 -7.00
C LEU A 174 -12.44 9.04 -6.81
N ILE A 175 -13.41 8.12 -6.66
CA ILE A 175 -14.83 8.47 -6.49
C ILE A 175 -15.07 9.14 -5.15
N GLU A 176 -14.51 8.63 -4.06
CA GLU A 176 -14.69 9.18 -2.71
C GLU A 176 -14.19 10.63 -2.61
N HIS A 177 -13.15 10.99 -3.37
CA HIS A 177 -12.59 12.35 -3.33
C HIS A 177 -13.09 13.28 -4.45
N THR A 178 -13.79 12.76 -5.46
CA THR A 178 -14.32 13.58 -6.57
C THR A 178 -15.80 13.88 -6.41
N CYS A 179 -16.54 13.04 -5.66
CA CYS A 179 -17.99 13.15 -5.49
C CYS A 179 -18.44 13.63 -4.09
N LEU A 180 -17.52 13.91 -3.19
CA LEU A 180 -17.73 14.52 -1.87
C LEU A 180 -17.05 15.88 -1.80
#